data_8314fcc6fbe29ad921fc6f53ac36ef66
#
_entry.id   8314fcc6fbe29ad921fc6f53ac36ef66
#
_cell.length_a   1.000
_cell.length_b   1.000
_cell.length_c   1.000
_cell.angle_alpha   90.00
_cell.angle_beta   90.00
_cell.angle_gamma   90.00
#
_symmetry.space_group_name_H-M   'P 1'
#
loop_
_entity.id
_entity.type
_entity.pdbx_description
1 polymer ?
#
loop_
_entity_poly.entity_id
_entity_poly.type
_entity_poly.pdbx_seq_one_letter_code
_entity_poly.pdbx_strand_id
1 'polypeptide(L)'
;MNYKTPGVYVEEKETFPPSVAQVETAIPAFIGYTEVGEQHKPTRISSMLEYEALFGKANPEAFAVAFKDGVATATQTKVSDFKMYYALQMYFANGGGPCYIVSVGDYNDAVTVGNSTTEGTLLYGLELLKKEDEPTLIVFPDLQGLVPTAADIAAADAAVDVAEDHENIATVAKAAAISVAEAAEGGTVAEAVDAAVAKVDDYPVTDVNNLAQVAANKAAQAVADAVEIAAAASNATVGSVKNAAQAAAGVFDAVFNTATDNAEASASYALDLVEIDAADITEAYSVYNSALNQAELMKDRFVIMDVLGNEEIFRNEVIAAGLKYGAAYHPKLKTVLSYDFDETNVLVTGTFGILTLAGLKSISSDFYNQAKKAIKSKKVILAPSSAMAGVYAKVDSTSGVWKSPANLGLNFVEAPTVKISDRQQDALNVDPTSGKSINAIRAFVGKGNLVWGARTLDGNSNEWRYVSVRRFFNMVEESVKKATERFVFEPNTANTWIRVQTMIENFLNQQWQDGALAGSKPEEAYYVSVGLNKTMSAQDILEGRMNIEIGMAAVRPAEFIVLRFSHKLQEA
;
A
#
# COMPACT_ATOMS: atom_id res chain seq x y z
N MET A 1 -32.29 23.84 -45.71
CA MET A 1 -33.14 25.07 -45.70
C MET A 1 -33.64 25.33 -47.11
N ASN A 2 -34.91 25.69 -47.29
CA ASN A 2 -35.45 26.08 -48.61
C ASN A 2 -35.28 27.59 -48.75
N TYR A 3 -34.25 28.05 -49.44
CA TYR A 3 -34.00 29.44 -49.74
C TYR A 3 -35.08 29.96 -50.72
N LYS A 4 -35.85 30.98 -50.32
CA LYS A 4 -36.98 31.50 -51.14
C LYS A 4 -36.77 32.95 -51.61
N THR A 5 -35.74 33.61 -51.17
CA THR A 5 -35.43 35.02 -51.51
C THR A 5 -34.01 35.12 -52.04
N PRO A 6 -33.74 35.89 -53.14
CA PRO A 6 -32.37 36.15 -53.55
C PRO A 6 -31.59 36.88 -52.45
N GLY A 7 -30.48 36.30 -52.01
CA GLY A 7 -29.61 36.88 -50.94
C GLY A 7 -28.38 36.03 -50.69
N VAL A 8 -27.47 36.54 -49.89
CA VAL A 8 -26.31 35.79 -49.40
C VAL A 8 -26.70 35.10 -48.14
N TYR A 9 -26.58 33.77 -48.11
CA TYR A 9 -26.88 32.93 -46.97
C TYR A 9 -25.60 32.34 -46.42
N VAL A 10 -25.36 32.50 -45.11
CA VAL A 10 -24.23 31.91 -44.39
C VAL A 10 -24.73 30.59 -43.77
N GLU A 11 -24.16 29.48 -44.16
CA GLU A 11 -24.37 28.18 -43.56
C GLU A 11 -23.07 27.77 -42.88
N GLU A 12 -23.07 27.68 -41.55
CA GLU A 12 -21.98 27.11 -40.81
C GLU A 12 -22.05 25.60 -40.92
N LYS A 13 -21.07 25.01 -41.59
CA LYS A 13 -20.83 23.57 -41.58
C LYS A 13 -19.65 23.27 -40.72
N GLU A 14 -19.84 22.43 -39.71
CA GLU A 14 -18.71 21.83 -38.99
C GLU A 14 -17.91 20.97 -39.98
N THR A 15 -16.81 21.52 -40.48
CA THR A 15 -15.91 20.85 -41.43
C THR A 15 -14.63 20.34 -40.81
N PHE A 16 -14.41 20.59 -39.51
CA PHE A 16 -13.24 20.07 -38.83
C PHE A 16 -13.35 18.55 -38.70
N PRO A 17 -12.28 17.80 -39.06
CA PRO A 17 -12.27 16.38 -38.77
C PRO A 17 -12.42 16.20 -37.24
N PRO A 18 -13.15 15.15 -36.85
CA PRO A 18 -13.31 14.88 -35.41
C PRO A 18 -11.94 14.79 -34.74
N SER A 19 -11.76 15.47 -33.60
CA SER A 19 -10.52 15.43 -32.83
C SER A 19 -10.34 14.08 -32.12
N VAL A 20 -9.09 13.68 -31.90
CA VAL A 20 -8.74 12.59 -30.97
C VAL A 20 -8.90 13.12 -29.55
N ALA A 21 -9.76 12.51 -28.75
CA ALA A 21 -9.81 12.79 -27.33
C ALA A 21 -8.67 12.06 -26.63
N GLN A 22 -7.88 12.77 -25.83
CA GLN A 22 -6.84 12.17 -25.02
C GLN A 22 -7.50 11.29 -23.93
N VAL A 23 -7.01 10.06 -23.77
CA VAL A 23 -7.45 9.17 -22.68
C VAL A 23 -6.78 9.58 -21.36
N GLU A 24 -7.43 9.21 -20.25
CA GLU A 24 -6.84 9.34 -18.92
C GLU A 24 -5.56 8.50 -18.81
N THR A 25 -4.59 8.99 -18.03
CA THR A 25 -3.25 8.39 -17.99
C THR A 25 -2.86 7.81 -16.64
N ALA A 26 -3.53 8.19 -15.56
CA ALA A 26 -3.14 7.84 -14.20
C ALA A 26 -4.33 7.37 -13.35
N ILE A 27 -5.05 6.37 -13.84
CA ILE A 27 -6.11 5.68 -13.09
C ILE A 27 -5.57 4.33 -12.63
N PRO A 28 -5.09 4.22 -11.38
CA PRO A 28 -4.60 2.96 -10.86
C PRO A 28 -5.73 2.01 -10.50
N ALA A 29 -5.49 0.72 -10.67
CA ALA A 29 -6.22 -0.35 -10.04
C ALA A 29 -5.38 -0.93 -8.90
N PHE A 30 -5.94 -0.91 -7.70
CA PHE A 30 -5.37 -1.52 -6.51
C PHE A 30 -6.04 -2.88 -6.31
N ILE A 31 -5.23 -3.95 -6.34
CA ILE A 31 -5.69 -5.32 -6.20
C ILE A 31 -5.25 -5.84 -4.84
N GLY A 32 -6.19 -6.34 -4.03
CA GLY A 32 -5.89 -6.83 -2.69
C GLY A 32 -7.15 -7.12 -1.87
N TYR A 33 -7.01 -7.11 -0.56
CA TYR A 33 -8.05 -7.48 0.39
C TYR A 33 -8.61 -6.25 1.10
N THR A 34 -9.89 -6.33 1.50
CA THR A 34 -10.61 -5.22 2.15
C THR A 34 -11.40 -5.71 3.35
N GLU A 35 -11.75 -4.84 4.30
CA GLU A 35 -12.54 -5.23 5.48
C GLU A 35 -13.92 -5.77 5.09
N VAL A 36 -14.58 -5.09 4.19
CA VAL A 36 -15.92 -5.40 3.68
C VAL A 36 -16.02 -5.01 2.21
N GLY A 37 -17.18 -5.18 1.61
CA GLY A 37 -17.49 -4.67 0.27
C GLY A 37 -17.70 -5.76 -0.76
N GLU A 38 -17.99 -5.33 -1.99
CA GLU A 38 -18.25 -6.23 -3.12
C GLU A 38 -16.92 -6.82 -3.62
N GLN A 39 -16.74 -8.12 -3.46
CA GLN A 39 -15.56 -8.84 -3.93
C GLN A 39 -15.67 -9.17 -5.42
N HIS A 40 -14.52 -9.39 -6.06
CA HIS A 40 -14.39 -9.85 -7.45
C HIS A 40 -15.01 -8.91 -8.50
N LYS A 41 -15.16 -7.63 -8.15
CA LYS A 41 -15.67 -6.61 -9.05
C LYS A 41 -14.81 -5.34 -8.97
N PRO A 42 -14.16 -4.93 -10.07
CA PRO A 42 -13.48 -3.65 -10.12
C PRO A 42 -14.45 -2.51 -9.84
N THR A 43 -14.25 -1.79 -8.75
CA THR A 43 -15.12 -0.69 -8.31
C THR A 43 -14.36 0.62 -8.33
N ARG A 44 -14.88 1.59 -9.08
CA ARG A 44 -14.29 2.93 -9.21
C ARG A 44 -14.63 3.78 -7.99
N ILE A 45 -13.62 4.40 -7.40
CA ILE A 45 -13.75 5.37 -6.30
C ILE A 45 -12.97 6.64 -6.63
N SER A 46 -13.28 7.74 -5.94
CA SER A 46 -12.65 9.05 -6.15
C SER A 46 -12.04 9.66 -4.89
N SER A 47 -12.29 9.08 -3.73
CA SER A 47 -11.82 9.61 -2.45
C SER A 47 -11.66 8.53 -1.39
N MET A 48 -10.87 8.84 -0.34
CA MET A 48 -10.71 7.96 0.82
C MET A 48 -12.02 7.75 1.58
N LEU A 49 -12.87 8.76 1.63
CA LEU A 49 -14.19 8.67 2.28
C LEU A 49 -15.10 7.67 1.57
N GLU A 50 -15.06 7.65 0.23
CA GLU A 50 -15.81 6.70 -0.58
C GLU A 50 -15.26 5.28 -0.39
N TYR A 51 -13.93 5.13 -0.28
CA TYR A 51 -13.31 3.85 0.06
C TYR A 51 -13.82 3.33 1.43
N GLU A 52 -13.76 4.15 2.48
CA GLU A 52 -14.20 3.75 3.82
C GLU A 52 -15.69 3.37 3.85
N ALA A 53 -16.51 4.03 3.06
CA ALA A 53 -17.95 3.74 2.99
C ALA A 53 -18.25 2.41 2.29
N LEU A 54 -17.43 2.00 1.28
CA LEU A 54 -17.66 0.82 0.48
C LEU A 54 -16.86 -0.40 0.93
N PHE A 55 -15.63 -0.18 1.43
CA PHE A 55 -14.64 -1.23 1.69
C PHE A 55 -14.15 -1.29 3.14
N GLY A 56 -14.61 -0.37 4.00
CA GLY A 56 -14.26 -0.35 5.42
C GLY A 56 -12.91 0.31 5.72
N LYS A 57 -12.29 -0.11 6.81
CA LYS A 57 -11.07 0.49 7.37
C LYS A 57 -9.88 -0.46 7.32
N ALA A 58 -8.80 -0.07 8.03
CA ALA A 58 -7.63 -0.91 8.20
C ALA A 58 -7.93 -2.13 9.07
N ASN A 59 -7.25 -3.24 8.78
CA ASN A 59 -7.20 -4.35 9.72
C ASN A 59 -6.43 -3.92 10.98
N PRO A 60 -7.01 -4.08 12.20
CA PRO A 60 -6.34 -3.70 13.43
C PRO A 60 -5.04 -4.48 13.64
N GLU A 61 -3.97 -3.75 13.98
CA GLU A 61 -2.67 -4.35 14.30
C GLU A 61 -2.60 -4.78 15.77
N ALA A 62 -1.85 -5.85 16.06
CA ALA A 62 -1.68 -6.33 17.42
C ALA A 62 -0.50 -5.63 18.11
N PHE A 63 -0.72 -5.16 19.35
CA PHE A 63 0.28 -4.49 20.16
C PHE A 63 0.30 -5.00 21.60
N ALA A 64 1.47 -4.99 22.21
CA ALA A 64 1.67 -5.10 23.65
C ALA A 64 2.40 -3.86 24.17
N VAL A 65 2.07 -3.41 25.39
CA VAL A 65 2.72 -2.25 26.01
C VAL A 65 3.25 -2.63 27.39
N ALA A 66 4.52 -2.33 27.64
CA ALA A 66 5.12 -2.50 28.95
C ALA A 66 5.56 -1.14 29.52
N PHE A 67 5.20 -0.88 30.77
CA PHE A 67 5.71 0.25 31.54
C PHE A 67 6.90 -0.21 32.39
N LYS A 68 8.08 0.34 32.09
CA LYS A 68 9.29 0.15 32.87
C LYS A 68 9.85 1.52 33.27
N ASP A 69 10.13 1.71 34.56
CA ASP A 69 10.65 2.98 35.13
C ASP A 69 9.78 4.20 34.73
N GLY A 70 8.46 4.01 34.65
CA GLY A 70 7.51 5.07 34.26
C GLY A 70 7.46 5.38 32.74
N VAL A 71 8.19 4.65 31.92
CA VAL A 71 8.21 4.82 30.46
C VAL A 71 7.41 3.70 29.77
N ALA A 72 6.43 4.10 28.96
CA ALA A 72 5.65 3.16 28.14
C ALA A 72 6.44 2.78 26.88
N THR A 73 6.65 1.50 26.66
CA THR A 73 7.21 0.93 25.43
C THR A 73 6.18 0.05 24.75
N ALA A 74 5.84 0.37 23.50
CA ALA A 74 4.93 -0.43 22.69
C ALA A 74 5.72 -1.35 21.76
N THR A 75 5.32 -2.60 21.67
CA THR A 75 5.82 -3.61 20.73
C THR A 75 4.67 -4.08 19.86
N GLN A 76 4.86 -4.11 18.56
CA GLN A 76 3.89 -4.69 17.62
C GLN A 76 4.11 -6.19 17.61
N THR A 77 3.13 -6.94 18.10
CA THR A 77 3.23 -8.41 18.29
C THR A 77 2.84 -9.20 17.06
N LYS A 78 2.04 -8.61 16.19
CA LYS A 78 1.72 -9.15 14.87
C LYS A 78 1.55 -8.00 13.89
N VAL A 79 2.12 -8.13 12.70
CA VAL A 79 1.92 -7.19 11.59
C VAL A 79 0.82 -7.75 10.70
N SER A 80 -0.19 -6.95 10.39
CA SER A 80 -1.23 -7.32 9.45
C SER A 80 -0.68 -7.44 8.03
N ASP A 81 -1.11 -8.44 7.28
CA ASP A 81 -0.75 -8.62 5.87
C ASP A 81 -1.48 -7.63 4.96
N PHE A 82 -2.59 -7.06 5.44
CA PHE A 82 -3.47 -6.19 4.68
C PHE A 82 -3.03 -4.73 4.73
N LYS A 83 -2.54 -4.20 3.63
CA LYS A 83 -2.00 -2.83 3.52
C LYS A 83 -2.83 -1.91 2.63
N MET A 84 -3.88 -2.41 1.98
CA MET A 84 -4.72 -1.66 1.03
C MET A 84 -5.18 -0.32 1.59
N TYR A 85 -5.71 -0.27 2.81
CA TYR A 85 -6.20 0.95 3.45
C TYR A 85 -5.13 2.04 3.55
N TYR A 86 -3.95 1.70 4.08
CA TYR A 86 -2.84 2.63 4.23
C TYR A 86 -2.23 3.02 2.87
N ALA A 87 -2.20 2.09 1.93
CA ALA A 87 -1.74 2.32 0.58
C ALA A 87 -2.58 3.38 -0.12
N LEU A 88 -3.91 3.33 0.03
CA LEU A 88 -4.82 4.34 -0.52
C LEU A 88 -4.68 5.70 0.16
N GLN A 89 -4.46 5.74 1.48
CA GLN A 89 -4.14 7.00 2.16
C GLN A 89 -2.88 7.64 1.57
N MET A 90 -1.84 6.85 1.30
CA MET A 90 -0.61 7.33 0.65
C MET A 90 -0.85 7.77 -0.80
N TYR A 91 -1.69 7.06 -1.54
CA TYR A 91 -2.06 7.42 -2.90
C TYR A 91 -2.73 8.81 -2.94
N PHE A 92 -3.80 9.00 -2.18
CA PHE A 92 -4.52 10.27 -2.14
C PHE A 92 -3.67 11.43 -1.60
N ALA A 93 -2.84 11.18 -0.57
CA ALA A 93 -1.95 12.19 0.00
C ALA A 93 -0.89 12.68 -1.00
N ASN A 94 -0.52 11.89 -1.99
CA ASN A 94 0.48 12.22 -3.00
C ASN A 94 -0.12 12.75 -4.33
N GLY A 95 -1.41 13.04 -4.34
CA GLY A 95 -2.09 13.66 -5.49
C GLY A 95 -2.90 12.69 -6.33
N GLY A 96 -3.22 11.52 -5.77
CA GLY A 96 -4.12 10.55 -6.38
C GLY A 96 -5.51 11.12 -6.63
N GLY A 97 -6.09 10.74 -7.76
CA GLY A 97 -7.44 11.05 -8.19
C GLY A 97 -8.33 9.80 -8.19
N PRO A 98 -9.22 9.64 -9.18
CA PRO A 98 -10.02 8.43 -9.33
C PRO A 98 -9.15 7.18 -9.45
N CYS A 99 -9.59 6.07 -8.85
CA CYS A 99 -8.91 4.78 -8.92
C CYS A 99 -9.92 3.63 -8.85
N TYR A 100 -9.46 2.43 -9.19
CA TYR A 100 -10.23 1.20 -9.06
C TYR A 100 -9.74 0.38 -7.88
N ILE A 101 -10.67 -0.16 -7.11
CA ILE A 101 -10.42 -1.15 -6.08
C ILE A 101 -10.92 -2.49 -6.58
N VAL A 102 -10.05 -3.49 -6.54
CA VAL A 102 -10.37 -4.88 -6.85
C VAL A 102 -10.18 -5.68 -5.58
N SER A 103 -11.25 -5.77 -4.78
CA SER A 103 -11.27 -6.62 -3.60
C SER A 103 -11.34 -8.08 -4.04
N VAL A 104 -10.37 -8.89 -3.62
CA VAL A 104 -10.34 -10.33 -3.93
C VAL A 104 -10.80 -11.17 -2.76
N GLY A 105 -10.77 -10.66 -1.53
CA GLY A 105 -11.19 -11.32 -0.31
C GLY A 105 -11.32 -10.33 0.85
N ASP A 106 -11.61 -10.84 2.04
CA ASP A 106 -11.70 -10.03 3.26
C ASP A 106 -10.54 -10.33 4.23
N TYR A 107 -10.56 -9.71 5.41
CA TYR A 107 -9.50 -9.86 6.42
C TYR A 107 -9.51 -11.20 7.18
N ASN A 108 -10.44 -12.10 6.87
CA ASN A 108 -10.44 -13.48 7.39
C ASN A 108 -9.72 -14.44 6.44
N ASP A 109 -9.46 -14.01 5.21
CA ASP A 109 -8.74 -14.80 4.22
C ASP A 109 -7.22 -14.59 4.38
N ALA A 110 -6.43 -15.58 3.95
CA ALA A 110 -4.98 -15.38 3.80
C ALA A 110 -4.67 -14.67 2.48
N VAL A 111 -3.68 -13.77 2.49
CA VAL A 111 -3.19 -13.16 1.25
C VAL A 111 -2.56 -14.25 0.39
N THR A 112 -3.16 -14.53 -0.77
CA THR A 112 -2.78 -15.63 -1.65
C THR A 112 -2.53 -15.15 -3.08
N VAL A 113 -1.44 -15.58 -3.67
CA VAL A 113 -1.10 -15.32 -5.07
C VAL A 113 -2.07 -16.05 -5.99
N GLY A 114 -2.15 -17.36 -5.87
CA GLY A 114 -3.07 -18.26 -6.58
C GLY A 114 -2.90 -18.26 -8.10
N ASN A 115 -4.01 -18.27 -8.83
CA ASN A 115 -4.02 -18.26 -10.29
C ASN A 115 -5.22 -17.47 -10.85
N SER A 116 -5.24 -17.28 -12.18
CA SER A 116 -6.26 -16.47 -12.89
C SER A 116 -7.69 -17.03 -12.85
N THR A 117 -7.90 -18.24 -12.35
CA THR A 117 -9.21 -18.93 -12.31
C THR A 117 -9.72 -19.19 -10.88
N THR A 118 -8.88 -19.01 -9.88
CA THR A 118 -9.22 -19.25 -8.47
C THR A 118 -9.64 -17.93 -7.83
N GLU A 119 -10.91 -17.80 -7.50
CA GLU A 119 -11.45 -16.66 -6.74
C GLU A 119 -10.74 -16.50 -5.40
N GLY A 120 -10.68 -15.28 -4.88
CA GLY A 120 -10.01 -14.99 -3.61
C GLY A 120 -8.50 -14.79 -3.72
N THR A 121 -7.92 -14.72 -4.93
CA THR A 121 -6.48 -14.63 -5.15
C THR A 121 -6.08 -13.38 -5.93
N LEU A 122 -4.82 -12.92 -5.75
CA LEU A 122 -4.32 -11.71 -6.40
C LEU A 122 -4.30 -11.85 -7.93
N LEU A 123 -3.95 -13.03 -8.46
CA LEU A 123 -3.93 -13.27 -9.90
C LEU A 123 -5.34 -13.32 -10.51
N TYR A 124 -6.34 -13.76 -9.75
CA TYR A 124 -7.74 -13.66 -10.18
C TYR A 124 -8.18 -12.19 -10.27
N GLY A 125 -7.83 -11.37 -9.27
CA GLY A 125 -8.10 -9.94 -9.29
C GLY A 125 -7.45 -9.24 -10.49
N LEU A 126 -6.24 -9.64 -10.88
CA LEU A 126 -5.56 -9.16 -12.08
C LEU A 126 -6.32 -9.56 -13.37
N GLU A 127 -6.86 -10.78 -13.43
CA GLU A 127 -7.62 -11.26 -14.60
C GLU A 127 -8.90 -10.46 -14.81
N LEU A 128 -9.58 -10.05 -13.72
CA LEU A 128 -10.80 -9.23 -13.81
C LEU A 128 -10.55 -7.90 -14.53
N LEU A 129 -9.36 -7.30 -14.35
CA LEU A 129 -8.99 -6.04 -14.99
C LEU A 129 -8.89 -6.11 -16.51
N LYS A 130 -8.77 -7.29 -17.12
CA LYS A 130 -8.74 -7.42 -18.59
C LYS A 130 -10.03 -6.95 -19.25
N LYS A 131 -11.13 -6.89 -18.50
CA LYS A 131 -12.44 -6.47 -19.00
C LYS A 131 -12.70 -4.97 -18.81
N GLU A 132 -11.80 -4.27 -18.10
CA GLU A 132 -11.93 -2.85 -17.81
C GLU A 132 -10.96 -2.04 -18.69
N ASP A 133 -11.49 -1.06 -19.42
CA ASP A 133 -10.72 -0.24 -20.37
C ASP A 133 -10.12 1.03 -19.75
N GLU A 134 -10.56 1.43 -18.54
CA GLU A 134 -10.18 2.70 -17.93
C GLU A 134 -8.87 2.60 -17.11
N PRO A 135 -8.59 1.48 -16.36
CA PRO A 135 -7.38 1.39 -15.55
C PRO A 135 -6.09 1.41 -16.38
N THR A 136 -5.20 2.35 -16.05
CA THR A 136 -3.91 2.54 -16.75
C THR A 136 -2.69 2.16 -15.89
N LEU A 137 -2.87 1.99 -14.59
CA LEU A 137 -1.82 1.60 -13.65
C LEU A 137 -2.27 0.37 -12.85
N ILE A 138 -1.33 -0.49 -12.47
CA ILE A 138 -1.59 -1.68 -11.66
C ILE A 138 -0.70 -1.64 -10.41
N VAL A 139 -1.30 -1.84 -9.23
CA VAL A 139 -0.64 -1.82 -7.92
C VAL A 139 -1.16 -2.97 -7.04
N PHE A 140 -0.27 -3.64 -6.32
CA PHE A 140 -0.59 -4.72 -5.38
C PHE A 140 -0.12 -4.36 -3.96
N PRO A 141 -0.94 -3.69 -3.15
CA PRO A 141 -0.52 -3.23 -1.82
C PRO A 141 -0.18 -4.35 -0.84
N ASP A 142 -0.93 -5.47 -0.89
CA ASP A 142 -0.83 -6.55 0.08
C ASP A 142 0.30 -7.55 -0.23
N LEU A 143 0.93 -7.41 -1.41
CA LEU A 143 2.04 -8.29 -1.81
C LEU A 143 3.29 -8.14 -0.92
N GLN A 144 3.46 -6.98 -0.27
CA GLN A 144 4.65 -6.74 0.56
C GLN A 144 4.77 -7.67 1.78
N GLY A 145 3.67 -8.25 2.28
CA GLY A 145 3.67 -9.21 3.38
C GLY A 145 4.24 -10.58 3.01
N LEU A 146 4.18 -10.95 1.73
CA LEU A 146 4.58 -12.27 1.24
C LEU A 146 6.10 -12.47 1.09
N VAL A 147 6.90 -11.41 1.19
CA VAL A 147 8.37 -11.50 1.10
C VAL A 147 9.00 -10.70 2.25
N PRO A 148 9.23 -11.34 3.41
CA PRO A 148 9.81 -10.68 4.57
C PRO A 148 11.29 -10.38 4.37
N THR A 149 11.77 -9.35 5.08
CA THR A 149 13.20 -9.08 5.21
C THR A 149 13.74 -9.71 6.49
N ALA A 150 15.06 -9.89 6.59
CA ALA A 150 15.69 -10.33 7.83
C ALA A 150 15.36 -9.42 9.04
N ALA A 151 15.09 -8.14 8.80
CA ALA A 151 14.65 -7.22 9.84
C ALA A 151 13.21 -7.47 10.29
N ASP A 152 12.32 -7.85 9.38
CA ASP A 152 10.94 -8.22 9.69
C ASP A 152 10.92 -9.49 10.55
N ILE A 153 11.72 -10.52 10.20
CA ILE A 153 11.88 -11.76 10.97
C ILE A 153 12.42 -11.47 12.38
N ALA A 154 13.52 -10.71 12.49
CA ALA A 154 14.09 -10.38 13.80
C ALA A 154 13.14 -9.55 14.68
N ALA A 155 12.29 -8.71 14.08
CA ALA A 155 11.28 -7.96 14.81
C ALA A 155 10.14 -8.88 15.31
N ALA A 156 9.75 -9.88 14.52
CA ALA A 156 8.76 -10.87 14.92
C ALA A 156 9.28 -11.76 16.06
N ASP A 157 10.51 -12.26 15.99
CA ASP A 157 11.14 -13.04 17.06
C ASP A 157 11.17 -12.24 18.39
N ALA A 158 11.59 -10.97 18.34
CA ALA A 158 11.59 -10.11 19.53
C ALA A 158 10.16 -9.81 20.05
N ALA A 159 9.17 -9.88 19.22
CA ALA A 159 7.77 -9.69 19.61
C ALA A 159 7.19 -10.93 20.31
N VAL A 160 7.63 -12.14 19.96
CA VAL A 160 7.27 -13.38 20.66
C VAL A 160 7.70 -13.29 22.13
N ASP A 161 8.95 -12.91 22.40
CA ASP A 161 9.45 -12.76 23.77
C ASP A 161 8.55 -11.82 24.62
N VAL A 162 8.12 -10.70 24.03
CA VAL A 162 7.23 -9.73 24.71
C VAL A 162 5.83 -10.30 24.95
N ALA A 163 5.27 -11.05 23.98
CA ALA A 163 3.95 -11.64 24.10
C ALA A 163 3.93 -12.77 25.16
N GLU A 164 4.97 -13.60 25.18
CA GLU A 164 5.17 -14.64 26.21
C GLU A 164 5.37 -14.05 27.61
N ASP A 165 6.12 -12.94 27.73
CA ASP A 165 6.24 -12.23 29.01
C ASP A 165 4.88 -11.75 29.54
N HIS A 166 4.01 -11.23 28.65
CA HIS A 166 2.66 -10.82 29.04
C HIS A 166 1.78 -12.00 29.43
N GLU A 167 1.88 -13.13 28.74
CA GLU A 167 1.16 -14.35 29.09
C GLU A 167 1.59 -14.90 30.46
N ASN A 168 2.90 -14.92 30.75
CA ASN A 168 3.43 -15.33 32.04
C ASN A 168 2.92 -14.43 33.17
N ILE A 169 2.91 -13.10 32.96
CA ILE A 169 2.38 -12.13 33.91
C ILE A 169 0.87 -12.33 34.12
N ALA A 170 0.10 -12.57 33.06
CA ALA A 170 -1.32 -12.82 33.14
C ALA A 170 -1.65 -14.13 33.86
N THR A 171 -0.84 -15.17 33.67
CA THR A 171 -0.96 -16.47 34.35
C THR A 171 -0.89 -16.31 35.86
N VAL A 172 0.13 -15.61 36.36
CA VAL A 172 0.27 -15.41 37.82
C VAL A 172 -0.80 -14.48 38.39
N ALA A 173 -1.24 -13.47 37.63
CA ALA A 173 -2.34 -12.59 38.03
C ALA A 173 -3.66 -13.35 38.15
N LYS A 174 -4.00 -14.20 37.18
CA LYS A 174 -5.17 -15.07 37.19
C LYS A 174 -5.15 -16.02 38.39
N ALA A 175 -4.01 -16.70 38.62
CA ALA A 175 -3.85 -17.63 39.75
C ALA A 175 -4.06 -16.92 41.09
N ALA A 176 -3.52 -15.72 41.27
CA ALA A 176 -3.71 -14.91 42.46
C ALA A 176 -5.18 -14.48 42.64
N ALA A 177 -5.84 -14.00 41.58
CA ALA A 177 -7.23 -13.60 41.61
C ALA A 177 -8.17 -14.77 41.98
N ILE A 178 -7.98 -15.94 41.37
CA ILE A 178 -8.75 -17.15 41.68
C ILE A 178 -8.54 -17.58 43.14
N SER A 179 -7.30 -17.57 43.62
CA SER A 179 -6.98 -17.96 45.00
C SER A 179 -7.67 -17.06 46.05
N VAL A 180 -7.74 -15.76 45.80
CA VAL A 180 -8.46 -14.82 46.69
C VAL A 180 -9.98 -15.02 46.55
N ALA A 181 -10.52 -15.25 45.35
CA ALA A 181 -11.93 -15.50 45.14
C ALA A 181 -12.40 -16.78 45.79
N GLU A 182 -11.58 -17.85 45.78
CA GLU A 182 -11.85 -19.09 46.47
C GLU A 182 -11.80 -18.92 48.01
N ALA A 183 -10.90 -18.06 48.50
CA ALA A 183 -10.82 -17.76 49.93
C ALA A 183 -12.03 -16.96 50.46
N ALA A 184 -12.77 -16.25 49.59
CA ALA A 184 -13.96 -15.48 49.96
C ALA A 184 -15.15 -16.40 50.31
N GLU A 185 -14.94 -17.35 51.20
CA GLU A 185 -15.91 -18.31 51.74
C GLU A 185 -15.97 -18.21 53.27
N GLY A 186 -17.15 -18.32 53.85
CA GLY A 186 -17.35 -18.29 55.27
C GLY A 186 -18.83 -18.49 55.64
N GLY A 187 -19.10 -18.65 56.94
CA GLY A 187 -20.47 -18.74 57.45
C GLY A 187 -21.17 -17.38 57.52
N THR A 188 -20.40 -16.29 57.58
CA THR A 188 -20.85 -14.92 57.66
C THR A 188 -20.17 -14.03 56.62
N VAL A 189 -20.73 -12.85 56.31
CA VAL A 189 -20.16 -11.85 55.40
C VAL A 189 -18.78 -11.39 55.91
N ALA A 190 -18.64 -11.17 57.24
CA ALA A 190 -17.38 -10.72 57.82
C ALA A 190 -16.27 -11.77 57.65
N GLU A 191 -16.54 -13.04 57.93
CA GLU A 191 -15.57 -14.13 57.75
C GLU A 191 -15.12 -14.26 56.29
N ALA A 192 -16.01 -14.10 55.31
CA ALA A 192 -15.67 -14.15 53.92
C ALA A 192 -14.76 -12.96 53.48
N VAL A 193 -15.02 -11.74 54.01
CA VAL A 193 -14.19 -10.58 53.80
C VAL A 193 -12.82 -10.76 54.42
N ASP A 194 -12.76 -11.16 55.71
CA ASP A 194 -11.47 -11.34 56.44
C ASP A 194 -10.62 -12.38 55.75
N ALA A 195 -11.19 -13.48 55.27
CA ALA A 195 -10.48 -14.53 54.54
C ALA A 195 -9.91 -14.05 53.18
N ALA A 196 -10.70 -13.29 52.41
CA ALA A 196 -10.27 -12.75 51.12
C ALA A 196 -9.15 -11.71 51.30
N VAL A 197 -9.30 -10.79 52.29
CA VAL A 197 -8.28 -9.77 52.59
C VAL A 197 -6.98 -10.40 53.07
N ALA A 198 -7.05 -11.35 54.00
CA ALA A 198 -5.87 -12.07 54.51
C ALA A 198 -5.12 -12.83 53.41
N LYS A 199 -5.83 -13.30 52.38
CA LYS A 199 -5.23 -14.02 51.26
C LYS A 199 -4.36 -13.13 50.36
N VAL A 200 -4.57 -11.81 50.35
CA VAL A 200 -3.69 -10.86 49.64
C VAL A 200 -2.26 -10.89 50.15
N ASP A 201 -2.07 -11.16 51.43
CA ASP A 201 -0.73 -11.23 52.06
C ASP A 201 0.13 -12.38 51.50
N ASP A 202 -0.45 -13.38 50.86
CA ASP A 202 0.28 -14.44 50.15
C ASP A 202 0.99 -13.96 48.89
N TYR A 203 0.67 -12.74 48.42
CA TYR A 203 1.20 -12.15 47.17
C TYR A 203 1.98 -10.86 47.44
N PRO A 204 3.08 -10.88 48.24
CA PRO A 204 3.84 -9.69 48.56
C PRO A 204 4.63 -9.20 47.35
N VAL A 205 4.71 -7.88 47.17
CA VAL A 205 5.61 -7.25 46.17
C VAL A 205 6.95 -6.99 46.90
N THR A 206 7.93 -7.84 46.67
CA THR A 206 9.29 -7.69 47.20
C THR A 206 10.20 -6.91 46.24
N ASP A 207 9.90 -6.91 44.97
CA ASP A 207 10.53 -6.15 43.91
C ASP A 207 9.48 -5.50 43.00
N VAL A 208 9.41 -4.18 43.01
CA VAL A 208 8.49 -3.39 42.18
C VAL A 208 8.80 -3.46 40.69
N ASN A 209 9.99 -3.91 40.30
CA ASN A 209 10.37 -4.13 38.91
C ASN A 209 9.99 -5.53 38.42
N ASN A 210 9.64 -6.44 39.34
CA ASN A 210 9.09 -7.74 38.99
C ASN A 210 7.60 -7.61 38.68
N LEU A 211 7.28 -7.39 37.41
CA LEU A 211 5.91 -7.15 36.94
C LEU A 211 4.96 -8.32 37.24
N ALA A 212 5.45 -9.55 37.29
CA ALA A 212 4.66 -10.71 37.67
C ALA A 212 4.22 -10.65 39.15
N GLN A 213 5.13 -10.29 40.09
CA GLN A 213 4.74 -10.09 41.49
C GLN A 213 3.73 -8.94 41.64
N VAL A 214 3.99 -7.82 40.92
CA VAL A 214 3.09 -6.67 40.96
C VAL A 214 1.71 -7.06 40.42
N ALA A 215 1.65 -7.79 39.33
CA ALA A 215 0.39 -8.21 38.69
C ALA A 215 -0.39 -9.18 39.60
N ALA A 216 0.29 -10.14 40.24
CA ALA A 216 -0.37 -11.06 41.18
C ALA A 216 -0.94 -10.32 42.39
N ASN A 217 -0.18 -9.41 42.99
CA ASN A 217 -0.66 -8.59 44.11
C ASN A 217 -1.85 -7.70 43.73
N LYS A 218 -1.76 -7.01 42.59
CA LYS A 218 -2.85 -6.14 42.11
C LYS A 218 -4.12 -6.94 41.77
N ALA A 219 -3.98 -8.13 41.21
CA ALA A 219 -5.10 -9.02 40.94
C ALA A 219 -5.75 -9.52 42.25
N ALA A 220 -4.94 -9.95 43.20
CA ALA A 220 -5.41 -10.32 44.54
C ALA A 220 -6.15 -9.17 45.24
N GLN A 221 -5.59 -7.98 45.23
CA GLN A 221 -6.18 -6.78 45.82
C GLN A 221 -7.50 -6.39 45.15
N ALA A 222 -7.59 -6.46 43.83
CA ALA A 222 -8.81 -6.11 43.09
C ALA A 222 -9.99 -7.05 43.44
N VAL A 223 -9.72 -8.34 43.68
CA VAL A 223 -10.74 -9.28 44.16
C VAL A 223 -11.13 -9.00 45.59
N ALA A 224 -10.20 -8.71 46.49
CA ALA A 224 -10.47 -8.34 47.87
C ALA A 224 -11.32 -7.05 47.97
N ASP A 225 -10.95 -6.00 47.20
CA ASP A 225 -11.72 -4.75 47.13
C ASP A 225 -13.16 -5.00 46.62
N ALA A 226 -13.37 -5.87 45.66
CA ALA A 226 -14.70 -6.24 45.16
C ALA A 226 -15.54 -6.95 46.24
N VAL A 227 -14.88 -7.78 47.05
CA VAL A 227 -15.50 -8.45 48.20
C VAL A 227 -15.92 -7.43 49.26
N GLU A 228 -15.06 -6.48 49.62
CA GLU A 228 -15.38 -5.40 50.59
C GLU A 228 -16.52 -4.51 50.11
N ILE A 229 -16.52 -4.10 48.82
CA ILE A 229 -17.57 -3.29 48.22
C ILE A 229 -18.92 -4.04 48.26
N ALA A 230 -18.93 -5.34 47.94
CA ALA A 230 -20.14 -6.15 47.99
C ALA A 230 -20.66 -6.34 49.43
N ALA A 231 -19.75 -6.47 50.41
CA ALA A 231 -20.08 -6.61 51.83
C ALA A 231 -20.64 -5.33 52.43
N ALA A 232 -20.27 -4.15 51.94
CA ALA A 232 -20.78 -2.84 52.40
C ALA A 232 -22.23 -2.57 51.96
N ALA A 233 -22.81 -3.38 51.08
CA ALA A 233 -24.20 -3.22 50.65
C ALA A 233 -25.19 -3.54 51.78
N SER A 234 -26.28 -2.77 51.88
CA SER A 234 -27.29 -2.88 52.95
C SER A 234 -28.00 -4.24 53.01
N ASN A 235 -27.94 -5.02 51.95
CA ASN A 235 -28.53 -6.36 51.82
C ASN A 235 -27.44 -7.43 51.49
N ALA A 236 -26.22 -7.22 51.96
CA ALA A 236 -25.09 -8.12 51.69
C ALA A 236 -25.37 -9.52 52.25
N THR A 237 -25.06 -10.54 51.46
CA THR A 237 -25.11 -11.96 51.82
C THR A 237 -23.78 -12.61 51.44
N VAL A 238 -23.43 -13.73 52.04
CA VAL A 238 -22.24 -14.50 51.67
C VAL A 238 -22.26 -14.82 50.16
N GLY A 239 -23.44 -15.14 49.60
CA GLY A 239 -23.62 -15.38 48.17
C GLY A 239 -23.31 -14.14 47.30
N SER A 240 -23.73 -12.93 47.73
CA SER A 240 -23.41 -11.72 46.94
C SER A 240 -21.92 -11.37 46.98
N VAL A 241 -21.27 -11.60 48.12
CA VAL A 241 -19.82 -11.41 48.27
C VAL A 241 -19.01 -12.38 47.40
N LYS A 242 -19.42 -13.68 47.45
CA LYS A 242 -18.77 -14.70 46.60
C LYS A 242 -18.94 -14.42 45.11
N ASN A 243 -20.16 -14.03 44.71
CA ASN A 243 -20.41 -13.66 43.31
C ASN A 243 -19.55 -12.45 42.85
N ALA A 244 -19.35 -11.46 43.72
CA ALA A 244 -18.49 -10.32 43.45
C ALA A 244 -17.03 -10.73 43.31
N ALA A 245 -16.52 -11.60 44.18
CA ALA A 245 -15.18 -12.16 44.11
C ALA A 245 -14.97 -12.92 42.80
N GLN A 246 -15.90 -13.79 42.42
CA GLN A 246 -15.85 -14.56 41.18
C GLN A 246 -15.91 -13.67 39.94
N ALA A 247 -16.77 -12.64 39.95
CA ALA A 247 -16.84 -11.66 38.86
C ALA A 247 -15.53 -10.87 38.68
N ALA A 248 -14.90 -10.44 39.80
CA ALA A 248 -13.62 -9.77 39.77
C ALA A 248 -12.49 -10.68 39.29
N ALA A 249 -12.45 -11.94 39.72
CA ALA A 249 -11.49 -12.94 39.22
C ALA A 249 -11.70 -13.24 37.73
N GLY A 250 -12.93 -13.24 37.24
CA GLY A 250 -13.26 -13.41 35.82
C GLY A 250 -12.67 -12.35 34.90
N VAL A 251 -12.37 -11.15 35.40
CA VAL A 251 -11.65 -10.11 34.62
C VAL A 251 -10.22 -10.58 34.30
N PHE A 252 -9.53 -11.19 35.26
CA PHE A 252 -8.16 -11.71 35.06
C PHE A 252 -8.13 -12.99 34.25
N ASP A 253 -9.21 -13.76 34.26
CA ASP A 253 -9.39 -14.89 33.34
C ASP A 253 -9.51 -14.39 31.88
N ALA A 254 -10.28 -13.34 31.64
CA ALA A 254 -10.37 -12.71 30.32
C ALA A 254 -9.04 -12.10 29.85
N VAL A 255 -8.30 -11.43 30.75
CA VAL A 255 -6.96 -10.90 30.45
C VAL A 255 -5.98 -12.04 30.12
N PHE A 256 -6.02 -13.13 30.85
CA PHE A 256 -5.20 -14.32 30.57
C PHE A 256 -5.51 -14.90 29.18
N ASN A 257 -6.78 -15.11 28.86
CA ASN A 257 -7.17 -15.63 27.54
C ASN A 257 -6.68 -14.72 26.41
N THR A 258 -6.83 -13.40 26.55
CA THR A 258 -6.27 -12.44 25.59
C THR A 258 -4.74 -12.52 25.48
N ALA A 259 -4.04 -12.76 26.61
CA ALA A 259 -2.58 -12.90 26.59
C ALA A 259 -2.13 -14.16 25.88
N THR A 260 -2.81 -15.29 26.12
CA THR A 260 -2.54 -16.56 25.44
C THR A 260 -2.81 -16.44 23.93
N ASP A 261 -3.96 -15.89 23.55
CA ASP A 261 -4.30 -15.67 22.13
C ASP A 261 -3.24 -14.78 21.42
N ASN A 262 -2.76 -13.73 22.10
CA ASN A 262 -1.72 -12.85 21.56
C ASN A 262 -0.35 -13.56 21.46
N ALA A 263 0.02 -14.37 22.43
CA ALA A 263 1.29 -15.13 22.41
C ALA A 263 1.27 -16.19 21.29
N GLU A 264 0.19 -16.95 21.18
CA GLU A 264 -0.01 -17.93 20.09
C GLU A 264 0.01 -17.24 18.71
N ALA A 265 -0.69 -16.12 18.57
CA ALA A 265 -0.74 -15.36 17.30
C ALA A 265 0.65 -14.77 16.94
N SER A 266 1.41 -14.30 17.94
CA SER A 266 2.77 -13.78 17.72
C SER A 266 3.74 -14.89 17.32
N ALA A 267 3.68 -16.03 18.00
CA ALA A 267 4.52 -17.20 17.71
C ALA A 267 4.20 -17.79 16.31
N SER A 268 2.92 -17.93 15.97
CA SER A 268 2.50 -18.37 14.64
C SER A 268 3.01 -17.42 13.56
N TYR A 269 2.85 -16.12 13.75
CA TYR A 269 3.32 -15.12 12.80
C TYR A 269 4.84 -15.17 12.60
N ALA A 270 5.62 -15.30 13.68
CA ALA A 270 7.08 -15.40 13.57
C ALA A 270 7.51 -16.71 12.84
N LEU A 271 6.81 -17.81 13.10
CA LEU A 271 7.06 -19.09 12.42
C LEU A 271 6.74 -18.98 10.93
N ASP A 272 5.58 -18.42 10.56
CA ASP A 272 5.15 -18.25 9.18
C ASP A 272 6.20 -17.46 8.38
N LEU A 273 6.79 -16.41 8.98
CA LEU A 273 7.84 -15.62 8.32
C LEU A 273 9.15 -16.40 8.08
N VAL A 274 9.49 -17.32 8.97
CA VAL A 274 10.71 -18.15 8.86
C VAL A 274 10.50 -19.31 7.87
N GLU A 275 9.28 -19.79 7.72
CA GLU A 275 8.93 -20.89 6.81
C GLU A 275 8.87 -20.45 5.34
N ILE A 276 8.78 -19.15 5.04
CA ILE A 276 8.81 -18.63 3.67
C ILE A 276 10.12 -19.02 2.98
N ASP A 277 10.02 -19.83 1.96
CA ASP A 277 11.15 -20.35 1.21
C ASP A 277 11.33 -19.68 -0.16
N ALA A 278 12.29 -20.17 -0.96
CA ALA A 278 12.54 -19.63 -2.29
C ALA A 278 11.39 -19.87 -3.27
N ALA A 279 10.55 -20.90 -3.06
CA ALA A 279 9.40 -21.18 -3.92
C ALA A 279 8.27 -20.17 -3.65
N ASP A 280 8.03 -19.84 -2.39
CA ASP A 280 7.05 -18.83 -1.97
C ASP A 280 7.44 -17.45 -2.50
N ILE A 281 8.72 -17.11 -2.43
CA ILE A 281 9.27 -15.86 -2.99
C ILE A 281 9.05 -15.81 -4.50
N THR A 282 9.33 -16.90 -5.21
CA THR A 282 9.11 -17.00 -6.67
C THR A 282 7.62 -16.88 -6.98
N GLU A 283 6.74 -17.50 -6.18
CA GLU A 283 5.30 -17.37 -6.33
C GLU A 283 4.84 -15.92 -6.13
N ALA A 284 5.30 -15.23 -5.09
CA ALA A 284 4.98 -13.84 -4.84
C ALA A 284 5.35 -12.94 -6.04
N TYR A 285 6.54 -13.12 -6.61
CA TYR A 285 6.97 -12.37 -7.79
C TYR A 285 6.25 -12.76 -9.09
N SER A 286 5.61 -13.93 -9.14
CA SER A 286 4.79 -14.35 -10.28
C SER A 286 3.64 -13.38 -10.56
N VAL A 287 3.16 -12.68 -9.53
CA VAL A 287 2.15 -11.62 -9.64
C VAL A 287 2.64 -10.48 -10.53
N TYR A 288 3.86 -10.00 -10.31
CA TYR A 288 4.47 -8.95 -11.14
C TYR A 288 4.74 -9.44 -12.56
N ASN A 289 5.21 -10.66 -12.72
CA ASN A 289 5.43 -11.26 -14.04
C ASN A 289 4.12 -11.35 -14.83
N SER A 290 3.03 -11.76 -14.19
CA SER A 290 1.70 -11.85 -14.79
C SER A 290 1.15 -10.47 -15.15
N ALA A 291 1.32 -9.47 -14.27
CA ALA A 291 0.90 -8.11 -14.52
C ALA A 291 1.67 -7.46 -15.70
N LEU A 292 2.99 -7.68 -15.78
CA LEU A 292 3.82 -7.21 -16.88
C LEU A 292 3.44 -7.87 -18.22
N ASN A 293 3.16 -9.18 -18.21
CA ASN A 293 2.68 -9.89 -19.39
C ASN A 293 1.30 -9.40 -19.84
N GLN A 294 0.40 -9.10 -18.90
CA GLN A 294 -0.89 -8.49 -19.22
C GLN A 294 -0.71 -7.09 -19.81
N ALA A 295 0.18 -6.28 -19.26
CA ALA A 295 0.48 -4.94 -19.77
C ALA A 295 1.10 -4.98 -21.18
N GLU A 296 1.99 -5.94 -21.46
CA GLU A 296 2.53 -6.18 -22.82
C GLU A 296 1.44 -6.60 -23.82
N LEU A 297 0.47 -7.40 -23.38
CA LEU A 297 -0.62 -7.84 -24.23
C LEU A 297 -1.60 -6.69 -24.55
N MET A 298 -1.97 -5.91 -23.54
CA MET A 298 -3.00 -4.86 -23.68
C MET A 298 -2.43 -3.53 -24.18
N LYS A 299 -1.16 -3.22 -23.84
CA LYS A 299 -0.39 -2.02 -24.25
C LYS A 299 -0.92 -0.68 -23.72
N ASP A 300 -1.95 -0.69 -22.90
CA ASP A 300 -2.61 0.47 -22.30
C ASP A 300 -2.23 0.69 -20.82
N ARG A 301 -1.57 -0.28 -20.19
CA ARG A 301 -1.30 -0.34 -18.74
C ARG A 301 0.17 -0.24 -18.42
N PHE A 302 0.44 0.13 -17.16
CA PHE A 302 1.79 0.22 -16.60
C PHE A 302 1.79 -0.30 -15.16
N VAL A 303 2.75 -1.16 -14.82
CA VAL A 303 2.83 -1.80 -13.50
C VAL A 303 3.80 -1.02 -12.61
N ILE A 304 3.33 -0.60 -11.45
CA ILE A 304 4.18 0.02 -10.42
C ILE A 304 4.52 -1.05 -9.40
N MET A 305 5.79 -1.39 -9.30
CA MET A 305 6.28 -2.51 -8.50
C MET A 305 7.14 -2.04 -7.33
N ASP A 306 7.12 -2.86 -6.30
CA ASP A 306 7.95 -2.71 -5.12
C ASP A 306 9.07 -3.75 -5.13
N VAL A 307 10.25 -3.35 -4.65
CA VAL A 307 11.32 -4.31 -4.38
C VAL A 307 11.00 -4.98 -3.06
N LEU A 308 10.51 -6.21 -3.13
CA LEU A 308 10.24 -7.05 -1.98
C LEU A 308 11.53 -7.81 -1.60
N GLY A 309 11.80 -7.97 -0.32
CA GLY A 309 13.05 -8.58 0.13
C GLY A 309 14.26 -7.69 -0.21
N ASN A 310 15.07 -8.09 -1.20
CA ASN A 310 16.24 -7.35 -1.65
C ASN A 310 16.29 -7.20 -3.19
N GLU A 311 17.21 -6.35 -3.66
CA GLU A 311 17.30 -5.96 -5.07
C GLU A 311 17.75 -7.12 -5.98
N GLU A 312 18.57 -8.04 -5.46
CA GLU A 312 19.08 -9.17 -6.22
C GLU A 312 17.98 -10.20 -6.49
N ILE A 313 17.22 -10.55 -5.44
CA ILE A 313 16.06 -11.44 -5.55
C ILE A 313 15.06 -10.83 -6.54
N PHE A 314 14.68 -9.56 -6.38
CA PHE A 314 13.77 -8.88 -7.30
C PHE A 314 14.22 -9.01 -8.75
N ARG A 315 15.50 -8.75 -9.04
CA ARG A 315 16.04 -8.84 -10.40
C ARG A 315 16.04 -10.24 -10.97
N ASN A 316 16.23 -11.25 -10.14
CA ASN A 316 16.25 -12.65 -10.56
C ASN A 316 14.85 -13.18 -10.81
N GLU A 317 13.88 -12.82 -9.98
CA GLU A 317 12.51 -13.33 -10.04
C GLU A 317 11.61 -12.61 -11.05
N VAL A 318 11.84 -11.32 -11.33
CA VAL A 318 11.05 -10.57 -12.31
C VAL A 318 11.63 -10.75 -13.69
N ILE A 319 11.10 -11.72 -14.47
CA ILE A 319 11.65 -12.16 -15.77
C ILE A 319 10.67 -12.06 -16.95
N ALA A 320 9.54 -11.36 -16.78
CA ALA A 320 8.52 -11.21 -17.81
C ALA A 320 9.04 -10.50 -19.07
N ALA A 321 8.41 -10.74 -20.22
CA ALA A 321 8.73 -10.07 -21.47
C ALA A 321 8.40 -8.57 -21.46
N GLY A 322 7.37 -8.16 -20.70
CA GLY A 322 6.85 -6.79 -20.63
C GLY A 322 7.63 -5.82 -19.74
N LEU A 323 8.95 -5.98 -19.54
CA LEU A 323 9.76 -5.14 -18.64
C LEU A 323 9.62 -3.63 -18.88
N LYS A 324 9.42 -3.21 -20.12
CA LYS A 324 9.21 -1.80 -20.50
C LYS A 324 7.88 -1.22 -19.99
N TYR A 325 6.92 -2.07 -19.60
CA TYR A 325 5.61 -1.66 -19.04
C TYR A 325 5.59 -1.63 -17.52
N GLY A 326 6.75 -1.64 -16.87
CA GLY A 326 6.82 -1.58 -15.41
C GLY A 326 7.99 -0.76 -14.90
N ALA A 327 7.86 -0.26 -13.68
CA ALA A 327 8.91 0.40 -12.93
C ALA A 327 8.92 -0.07 -11.49
N ALA A 328 10.10 -0.35 -10.95
CA ALA A 328 10.30 -0.76 -9.56
C ALA A 328 10.84 0.38 -8.72
N TYR A 329 10.39 0.44 -7.46
CA TYR A 329 10.78 1.46 -6.49
C TYR A 329 11.32 0.83 -5.19
N HIS A 330 12.33 1.48 -4.62
CA HIS A 330 13.03 1.05 -3.41
C HIS A 330 13.53 2.28 -2.62
N PRO A 331 13.59 2.27 -1.30
CA PRO A 331 13.16 1.24 -0.34
C PRO A 331 11.71 1.42 0.15
N LYS A 332 11.27 0.57 1.10
CA LYS A 332 10.04 0.81 1.87
C LYS A 332 10.09 2.18 2.56
N LEU A 333 8.93 2.77 2.82
CA LEU A 333 8.78 4.12 3.37
C LEU A 333 8.20 4.07 4.79
N LYS A 334 8.87 4.70 5.73
CA LYS A 334 8.31 5.02 7.04
C LYS A 334 7.39 6.22 6.88
N THR A 335 6.12 6.03 7.11
CA THR A 335 5.10 7.06 6.91
C THR A 335 4.85 7.86 8.19
N VAL A 336 4.04 8.90 8.12
CA VAL A 336 3.51 9.60 9.31
C VAL A 336 2.23 8.96 9.83
N LEU A 337 1.68 7.98 9.11
CA LEU A 337 0.45 7.27 9.47
C LEU A 337 0.68 6.46 10.75
N SER A 338 -0.36 6.37 11.57
CA SER A 338 -0.38 5.51 12.74
C SER A 338 -1.22 4.29 12.44
N TYR A 339 -0.82 3.16 12.99
CA TYR A 339 -1.59 1.93 12.91
C TYR A 339 -2.93 2.07 13.62
N ASP A 340 -3.96 1.41 13.09
CA ASP A 340 -5.20 1.15 13.79
C ASP A 340 -5.04 -0.07 14.69
N PHE A 341 -5.71 -0.08 15.86
CA PHE A 341 -5.62 -1.15 16.83
C PHE A 341 -6.88 -1.21 17.71
N ASP A 342 -7.19 -2.41 18.18
CA ASP A 342 -8.30 -2.64 19.10
C ASP A 342 -7.84 -2.51 20.56
N GLU A 343 -8.35 -1.51 21.28
CA GLU A 343 -8.01 -1.26 22.69
C GLU A 343 -8.37 -2.43 23.62
N THR A 344 -9.27 -3.33 23.20
CA THR A 344 -9.66 -4.50 24.00
C THR A 344 -8.66 -5.64 23.91
N ASN A 345 -7.86 -5.68 22.83
CA ASN A 345 -6.88 -6.72 22.57
C ASN A 345 -5.44 -6.31 22.92
N VAL A 346 -5.21 -4.99 23.14
CA VAL A 346 -3.89 -4.49 23.56
C VAL A 346 -3.71 -4.71 25.05
N LEU A 347 -2.74 -5.53 25.44
CA LEU A 347 -2.36 -5.73 26.83
C LEU A 347 -1.30 -4.73 27.28
N VAL A 348 -1.49 -4.22 28.49
CA VAL A 348 -0.60 -3.23 29.12
C VAL A 348 -0.16 -3.74 30.49
N THR A 349 1.16 -3.80 30.69
CA THR A 349 1.76 -4.20 31.98
C THR A 349 2.47 -3.02 32.64
N GLY A 350 2.43 -2.97 33.96
CA GLY A 350 3.06 -1.89 34.73
C GLY A 350 2.85 -2.01 36.24
N THR A 351 3.11 -0.94 36.96
CA THR A 351 2.88 -0.85 38.42
C THR A 351 1.42 -1.04 38.86
N PHE A 352 0.49 -0.97 37.91
CA PHE A 352 -0.94 -1.26 38.08
C PHE A 352 -1.30 -2.74 37.83
N GLY A 353 -0.32 -3.60 37.55
CA GLY A 353 -0.50 -4.98 37.17
C GLY A 353 -0.58 -5.18 35.66
N ILE A 354 -1.46 -6.09 35.21
CA ILE A 354 -1.74 -6.34 33.79
C ILE A 354 -3.23 -6.10 33.50
N LEU A 355 -3.50 -5.35 32.44
CA LEU A 355 -4.86 -4.97 32.01
C LEU A 355 -4.91 -4.82 30.49
N THR A 356 -6.12 -4.86 29.91
CA THR A 356 -6.31 -4.36 28.56
C THR A 356 -6.20 -2.84 28.52
N LEU A 357 -5.84 -2.26 27.40
CA LEU A 357 -5.76 -0.80 27.25
C LEU A 357 -7.14 -0.14 27.51
N ALA A 358 -8.21 -0.78 27.08
CA ALA A 358 -9.59 -0.36 27.39
C ALA A 358 -9.87 -0.38 28.90
N GLY A 359 -9.43 -1.41 29.62
CA GLY A 359 -9.56 -1.52 31.07
C GLY A 359 -8.72 -0.46 31.81
N LEU A 360 -7.52 -0.18 31.35
CA LEU A 360 -6.63 0.83 31.94
C LEU A 360 -7.23 2.25 31.89
N LYS A 361 -8.04 2.55 30.89
CA LYS A 361 -8.73 3.84 30.75
C LYS A 361 -9.59 4.21 31.94
N SER A 362 -10.22 3.24 32.59
CA SER A 362 -11.07 3.43 33.76
C SER A 362 -10.28 3.57 35.06
N ILE A 363 -9.04 3.06 35.11
CA ILE A 363 -8.19 3.06 36.30
C ILE A 363 -7.27 4.28 36.32
N SER A 364 -6.61 4.58 35.21
CA SER A 364 -5.67 5.69 35.10
C SER A 364 -5.63 6.29 33.72
N SER A 365 -6.19 7.48 33.57
CA SER A 365 -6.15 8.23 32.31
C SER A 365 -4.73 8.59 31.89
N ASP A 366 -3.81 8.78 32.85
CA ASP A 366 -2.42 9.13 32.54
C ASP A 366 -1.67 7.96 31.92
N PHE A 367 -1.68 6.79 32.52
CA PHE A 367 -1.08 5.57 31.93
C PHE A 367 -1.74 5.19 30.62
N TYR A 368 -3.07 5.30 30.49
CA TYR A 368 -3.77 5.07 29.24
C TYR A 368 -3.26 5.99 28.12
N ASN A 369 -3.14 7.30 28.40
CA ASN A 369 -2.67 8.25 27.39
C ASN A 369 -1.21 8.01 27.00
N GLN A 370 -0.35 7.64 27.97
CA GLN A 370 1.05 7.31 27.71
C GLN A 370 1.17 6.03 26.84
N ALA A 371 0.42 4.98 27.17
CA ALA A 371 0.38 3.74 26.37
C ALA A 371 -0.10 4.02 24.94
N LYS A 372 -1.18 4.75 24.80
CA LYS A 372 -1.72 5.15 23.48
C LYS A 372 -0.75 6.00 22.67
N LYS A 373 -0.01 6.91 23.33
CA LYS A 373 1.06 7.68 22.70
C LYS A 373 2.21 6.80 22.25
N ALA A 374 2.60 5.81 23.05
CA ALA A 374 3.64 4.85 22.69
C ALA A 374 3.25 4.03 21.45
N ILE A 375 2.02 3.50 21.37
CA ILE A 375 1.51 2.80 20.19
C ILE A 375 1.51 3.73 18.97
N LYS A 376 0.95 4.94 19.10
CA LYS A 376 0.88 5.92 17.99
C LYS A 376 2.25 6.44 17.54
N SER A 377 3.30 6.23 18.32
CA SER A 377 4.67 6.53 17.90
C SER A 377 5.22 5.51 16.89
N LYS A 378 4.66 4.31 16.88
CA LYS A 378 4.93 3.32 15.83
C LYS A 378 4.23 3.77 14.55
N LYS A 379 5.01 3.86 13.49
CA LYS A 379 4.55 4.39 12.21
C LYS A 379 4.45 3.29 11.18
N VAL A 380 3.41 3.39 10.35
CA VAL A 380 3.17 2.43 9.27
C VAL A 380 4.34 2.46 8.30
N ILE A 381 4.88 1.29 7.99
CA ILE A 381 5.90 1.08 6.97
C ILE A 381 5.20 0.48 5.74
N LEU A 382 5.34 1.17 4.61
CA LEU A 382 4.71 0.77 3.35
C LEU A 382 5.71 0.69 2.22
N ALA A 383 5.42 -0.19 1.29
CA ALA A 383 6.04 -0.20 -0.02
C ALA A 383 5.67 1.08 -0.82
N PRO A 384 6.56 1.59 -1.66
CA PRO A 384 6.39 2.90 -2.28
C PRO A 384 5.40 2.96 -3.44
N SER A 385 4.99 1.83 -4.04
CA SER A 385 4.16 1.78 -5.26
C SER A 385 2.90 2.64 -5.21
N SER A 386 2.19 2.62 -4.08
CA SER A 386 0.95 3.39 -3.90
C SER A 386 1.20 4.90 -3.85
N ALA A 387 2.25 5.34 -3.14
CA ALA A 387 2.69 6.74 -3.15
C ALA A 387 3.11 7.18 -4.56
N MET A 388 3.81 6.29 -5.27
CA MET A 388 4.25 6.55 -6.66
C MET A 388 3.07 6.65 -7.64
N ALA A 389 2.02 5.84 -7.47
CA ALA A 389 0.78 5.99 -8.24
C ALA A 389 0.18 7.39 -8.07
N GLY A 390 0.17 7.92 -6.85
CA GLY A 390 -0.24 9.30 -6.55
C GLY A 390 0.68 10.35 -7.19
N VAL A 391 1.99 10.15 -7.14
CA VAL A 391 2.97 11.03 -7.82
C VAL A 391 2.75 11.04 -9.33
N TYR A 392 2.47 9.87 -9.93
CA TYR A 392 2.16 9.79 -11.37
C TYR A 392 0.91 10.61 -11.69
N ALA A 393 -0.17 10.45 -10.93
CA ALA A 393 -1.40 11.21 -11.12
C ALA A 393 -1.17 12.72 -10.99
N LYS A 394 -0.39 13.14 -10.00
CA LYS A 394 -0.01 14.54 -9.79
C LYS A 394 0.79 15.11 -10.96
N VAL A 395 1.80 14.38 -11.45
CA VAL A 395 2.64 14.82 -12.57
C VAL A 395 1.82 14.92 -13.84
N ASP A 396 1.02 13.91 -14.14
CA ASP A 396 0.18 13.88 -15.34
C ASP A 396 -0.81 15.05 -15.37
N SER A 397 -1.45 15.37 -14.23
CA SER A 397 -2.41 16.48 -14.14
C SER A 397 -1.77 17.87 -14.17
N THR A 398 -0.53 18.01 -13.69
CA THR A 398 0.13 19.33 -13.58
C THR A 398 1.07 19.65 -14.72
N SER A 399 1.72 18.66 -15.32
CA SER A 399 2.80 18.83 -16.28
C SER A 399 2.70 17.94 -17.53
N GLY A 400 1.77 16.99 -17.52
CA GLY A 400 1.59 16.01 -18.60
C GLY A 400 2.39 14.72 -18.39
N VAL A 401 1.89 13.63 -19.00
CA VAL A 401 2.44 12.27 -18.88
C VAL A 401 3.88 12.15 -19.40
N TRP A 402 4.31 13.02 -20.31
CA TRP A 402 5.67 13.06 -20.85
C TRP A 402 6.71 13.60 -19.86
N LYS A 403 6.28 14.17 -18.74
CA LYS A 403 7.16 14.61 -17.66
C LYS A 403 7.55 13.42 -16.79
N SER A 404 8.86 13.28 -16.51
CA SER A 404 9.33 12.21 -15.62
C SER A 404 8.82 12.38 -14.20
N PRO A 405 8.27 11.33 -13.57
CA PRO A 405 7.79 11.35 -12.19
C PRO A 405 8.96 11.20 -11.19
N ALA A 406 9.95 12.08 -11.29
CA ALA A 406 11.14 12.10 -10.45
C ALA A 406 11.50 13.54 -10.03
N ASN A 407 12.40 13.66 -9.05
CA ASN A 407 12.77 14.92 -8.40
C ASN A 407 11.56 15.61 -7.75
N LEU A 408 10.67 14.81 -7.16
CA LEU A 408 9.45 15.26 -6.48
C LEU A 408 9.45 14.73 -5.04
N GLY A 409 8.95 15.57 -4.12
CA GLY A 409 8.78 15.20 -2.73
C GLY A 409 7.57 14.27 -2.53
N LEU A 410 7.72 13.36 -1.58
CA LEU A 410 6.65 12.48 -1.13
C LEU A 410 5.99 13.06 0.11
N ASN A 411 4.67 13.18 0.06
CA ASN A 411 3.85 13.56 1.21
C ASN A 411 3.63 12.35 2.12
N PHE A 412 3.37 12.60 3.39
CA PHE A 412 3.13 11.60 4.43
C PHE A 412 4.28 10.61 4.66
N VAL A 413 5.48 10.92 4.17
CA VAL A 413 6.71 10.12 4.37
C VAL A 413 7.62 10.81 5.36
N GLU A 414 7.93 10.14 6.47
CA GLU A 414 8.91 10.60 7.45
C GLU A 414 10.33 10.37 6.93
N ALA A 415 10.63 9.16 6.49
CA ALA A 415 11.92 8.77 5.93
C ALA A 415 11.83 7.48 5.10
N PRO A 416 12.73 7.23 4.15
CA PRO A 416 12.95 5.90 3.61
C PRO A 416 13.55 4.98 4.70
N THR A 417 13.21 3.69 4.67
CA THR A 417 13.69 2.72 5.68
C THR A 417 15.19 2.44 5.57
N VAL A 418 15.75 2.61 4.38
CA VAL A 418 17.18 2.44 4.09
C VAL A 418 17.75 3.73 3.51
N LYS A 419 18.91 4.14 3.99
CA LYS A 419 19.67 5.26 3.41
C LYS A 419 20.52 4.75 2.26
N ILE A 420 20.24 5.20 1.06
CA ILE A 420 20.94 4.82 -0.16
C ILE A 420 22.05 5.83 -0.45
N SER A 421 23.30 5.36 -0.52
CA SER A 421 24.46 6.15 -0.97
C SER A 421 24.47 6.31 -2.48
N ASP A 422 25.28 7.25 -3.01
CA ASP A 422 25.43 7.45 -4.46
C ASP A 422 25.91 6.16 -5.17
N ARG A 423 26.88 5.47 -4.59
CA ARG A 423 27.39 4.19 -5.13
C ARG A 423 26.32 3.09 -5.18
N GLN A 424 25.47 3.00 -4.16
CA GLN A 424 24.35 2.04 -4.16
C GLN A 424 23.33 2.43 -5.22
N GLN A 425 23.04 3.72 -5.35
CA GLN A 425 22.13 4.19 -6.39
C GLN A 425 22.67 3.93 -7.80
N ASP A 426 23.96 4.05 -8.05
CA ASP A 426 24.57 3.70 -9.33
C ASP A 426 24.25 2.25 -9.71
N ALA A 427 24.39 1.31 -8.75
CA ALA A 427 24.05 -0.10 -8.94
C ALA A 427 22.54 -0.37 -9.10
N LEU A 428 21.68 0.45 -8.47
CA LEU A 428 20.24 0.36 -8.67
C LEU A 428 19.81 0.87 -10.05
N ASN A 429 20.38 1.99 -10.48
CA ASN A 429 19.99 2.70 -11.70
C ASN A 429 20.48 2.00 -12.97
N VAL A 430 21.71 1.48 -12.96
CA VAL A 430 22.32 0.79 -14.09
C VAL A 430 22.86 -0.56 -13.64
N ASP A 431 22.15 -1.61 -13.98
CA ASP A 431 22.61 -2.97 -13.74
C ASP A 431 23.18 -3.58 -15.03
N PRO A 432 24.49 -3.87 -15.07
CA PRO A 432 25.12 -4.41 -16.27
C PRO A 432 24.74 -5.88 -16.53
N THR A 433 24.26 -6.60 -15.52
CA THR A 433 23.99 -8.04 -15.58
C THR A 433 22.58 -8.33 -16.09
N SER A 434 21.56 -7.83 -15.39
CA SER A 434 20.16 -8.09 -15.76
C SER A 434 19.55 -6.99 -16.64
N GLY A 435 20.15 -5.80 -16.67
CA GLY A 435 19.63 -4.63 -17.37
C GLY A 435 18.43 -3.97 -16.69
N LYS A 436 18.00 -4.46 -15.52
CA LYS A 436 16.81 -4.01 -14.81
C LYS A 436 17.13 -2.85 -13.86
N SER A 437 16.56 -1.68 -14.13
CA SER A 437 16.71 -0.50 -13.28
C SER A 437 15.71 -0.51 -12.13
N ILE A 438 16.17 -0.06 -10.96
CA ILE A 438 15.35 0.15 -9.76
C ILE A 438 15.45 1.63 -9.38
N ASN A 439 14.31 2.28 -9.22
CA ASN A 439 14.23 3.70 -8.90
C ASN A 439 14.36 3.93 -7.39
N ALA A 440 15.36 4.70 -6.99
CA ALA A 440 15.64 4.99 -5.60
C ALA A 440 14.76 6.13 -5.05
N ILE A 441 14.30 5.99 -3.80
CA ILE A 441 13.72 7.08 -3.02
C ILE A 441 14.73 7.44 -1.93
N ARG A 442 15.15 8.71 -1.89
CA ARG A 442 16.23 9.19 -1.02
C ARG A 442 15.85 10.42 -0.23
N ALA A 443 16.40 10.52 0.97
CA ALA A 443 16.32 11.74 1.78
C ALA A 443 17.48 12.68 1.46
N PHE A 444 17.15 13.93 1.10
CA PHE A 444 18.13 14.97 0.83
C PHE A 444 18.05 16.07 1.87
N VAL A 445 19.22 16.53 2.34
CA VAL A 445 19.28 17.63 3.30
C VAL A 445 18.68 18.91 2.69
N GLY A 446 17.70 19.48 3.37
CA GLY A 446 17.02 20.70 2.94
C GLY A 446 15.99 20.54 1.82
N LYS A 447 15.81 19.31 1.29
CA LYS A 447 14.83 19.04 0.22
C LYS A 447 13.79 17.98 0.60
N GLY A 448 14.03 17.22 1.69
CA GLY A 448 13.15 16.14 2.14
C GLY A 448 13.35 14.83 1.37
N ASN A 449 12.31 13.98 1.39
CA ASN A 449 12.31 12.67 0.74
C ASN A 449 11.89 12.82 -0.72
N LEU A 450 12.79 12.52 -1.64
CA LEU A 450 12.58 12.68 -3.08
C LEU A 450 12.61 11.35 -3.80
N VAL A 451 11.75 11.24 -4.82
CA VAL A 451 11.86 10.20 -5.85
C VAL A 451 13.06 10.56 -6.74
N TRP A 452 14.08 9.69 -6.77
CA TRP A 452 15.34 9.97 -7.46
C TRP A 452 15.67 8.97 -8.55
N GLY A 453 14.64 8.63 -9.35
CA GLY A 453 14.72 7.75 -10.53
C GLY A 453 13.39 7.73 -11.27
N ALA A 454 13.44 7.52 -12.58
CA ALA A 454 12.26 7.41 -13.45
C ALA A 454 12.53 6.47 -14.64
N ARG A 455 13.17 5.34 -14.37
CA ARG A 455 13.43 4.30 -15.38
C ARG A 455 12.41 3.18 -15.28
N THR A 456 12.11 2.59 -16.42
CA THR A 456 11.40 1.32 -16.50
C THR A 456 12.33 0.17 -16.09
N LEU A 457 11.80 -1.03 -15.94
CA LEU A 457 12.64 -2.21 -15.73
C LEU A 457 13.54 -2.52 -16.95
N ASP A 458 13.15 -2.12 -18.16
CA ASP A 458 14.00 -2.19 -19.36
C ASP A 458 15.01 -1.01 -19.38
N GLY A 459 15.78 -0.90 -18.30
CA GLY A 459 16.64 0.25 -17.99
C GLY A 459 17.82 0.44 -18.91
N ASN A 460 18.26 -0.59 -19.62
CA ASN A 460 19.35 -0.53 -20.60
C ASN A 460 18.88 -0.29 -22.03
N SER A 461 17.56 -0.31 -22.27
CA SER A 461 16.97 0.04 -23.56
C SER A 461 17.22 1.51 -23.92
N ASN A 462 17.65 1.77 -25.14
CA ASN A 462 17.75 3.15 -25.62
C ASN A 462 16.39 3.74 -25.97
N GLU A 463 15.39 2.93 -26.18
CA GLU A 463 14.05 3.33 -26.61
C GLU A 463 13.09 3.47 -25.42
N TRP A 464 13.02 2.46 -24.56
CA TRP A 464 11.99 2.31 -23.53
C TRP A 464 12.48 2.52 -22.08
N ARG A 465 13.69 3.00 -21.91
CA ARG A 465 14.34 3.21 -20.61
C ARG A 465 13.54 4.09 -19.65
N TYR A 466 12.77 5.06 -20.12
CA TYR A 466 12.11 6.06 -19.29
C TYR A 466 10.61 5.81 -19.15
N VAL A 467 10.14 5.87 -17.91
CA VAL A 467 8.71 5.74 -17.55
C VAL A 467 7.83 6.72 -18.32
N SER A 468 8.25 7.99 -18.39
CA SER A 468 7.48 9.03 -19.09
C SER A 468 7.35 8.74 -20.58
N VAL A 469 8.39 8.21 -21.22
CA VAL A 469 8.34 7.83 -22.65
C VAL A 469 7.35 6.71 -22.87
N ARG A 470 7.46 5.60 -22.10
CA ARG A 470 6.55 4.46 -22.30
C ARG A 470 5.09 4.83 -22.01
N ARG A 471 4.83 5.56 -20.93
CA ARG A 471 3.47 5.97 -20.57
C ARG A 471 2.88 6.97 -21.58
N PHE A 472 3.69 7.86 -22.12
CA PHE A 472 3.27 8.77 -23.20
C PHE A 472 2.84 7.97 -24.45
N PHE A 473 3.64 6.98 -24.86
CA PHE A 473 3.28 6.11 -25.97
C PHE A 473 1.99 5.32 -25.68
N ASN A 474 1.81 4.76 -24.48
CA ASN A 474 0.56 4.09 -24.10
C ASN A 474 -0.65 5.02 -24.29
N MET A 475 -0.55 6.27 -23.82
CA MET A 475 -1.61 7.28 -23.94
C MET A 475 -1.92 7.59 -25.40
N VAL A 476 -0.90 7.79 -26.24
CA VAL A 476 -1.10 8.09 -27.66
C VAL A 476 -1.69 6.89 -28.40
N GLU A 477 -1.12 5.70 -28.18
CA GLU A 477 -1.57 4.45 -28.79
C GLU A 477 -3.06 4.19 -28.49
N GLU A 478 -3.48 4.32 -27.23
CA GLU A 478 -4.86 4.09 -26.81
C GLU A 478 -5.80 5.23 -27.28
N SER A 479 -5.37 6.49 -27.23
CA SER A 479 -6.16 7.62 -27.72
C SER A 479 -6.44 7.52 -29.21
N VAL A 480 -5.42 7.17 -30.00
CA VAL A 480 -5.56 6.98 -31.44
C VAL A 480 -6.42 5.75 -31.76
N LYS A 481 -6.22 4.64 -31.06
CA LYS A 481 -7.03 3.42 -31.19
C LYS A 481 -8.52 3.75 -31.00
N LYS A 482 -8.90 4.36 -29.87
CA LYS A 482 -10.30 4.74 -29.58
C LYS A 482 -10.85 5.74 -30.61
N ALA A 483 -10.04 6.69 -31.06
CA ALA A 483 -10.48 7.65 -32.07
C ALA A 483 -10.68 7.03 -33.45
N THR A 484 -9.95 5.98 -33.78
CA THR A 484 -10.04 5.30 -35.09
C THR A 484 -11.17 4.26 -35.16
N GLU A 485 -11.73 3.81 -34.04
CA GLU A 485 -12.85 2.84 -34.00
C GLU A 485 -14.06 3.26 -34.88
N ARG A 486 -14.34 4.57 -34.94
CA ARG A 486 -15.45 5.08 -35.78
C ARG A 486 -15.23 4.92 -37.30
N PHE A 487 -14.00 4.62 -37.74
CA PHE A 487 -13.70 4.37 -39.15
C PHE A 487 -13.79 2.88 -39.49
N VAL A 488 -14.03 2.01 -38.51
CA VAL A 488 -14.30 0.59 -38.75
C VAL A 488 -15.58 0.47 -39.54
N PHE A 489 -15.54 -0.32 -40.61
CA PHE A 489 -16.60 -0.45 -41.65
C PHE A 489 -16.78 0.77 -42.57
N GLU A 490 -16.02 1.86 -42.44
CA GLU A 490 -15.99 2.91 -43.48
C GLU A 490 -15.32 2.37 -44.76
N PRO A 491 -15.69 2.89 -45.97
CA PRO A 491 -15.02 2.49 -47.19
C PRO A 491 -13.50 2.73 -47.15
N ASN A 492 -12.72 1.71 -47.51
CA ASN A 492 -11.25 1.79 -47.54
C ASN A 492 -10.76 2.54 -48.79
N THR A 493 -10.91 3.86 -48.81
CA THR A 493 -10.64 4.76 -49.93
C THR A 493 -9.72 5.92 -49.53
N ALA A 494 -9.12 6.59 -50.51
CA ALA A 494 -8.26 7.74 -50.30
C ALA A 494 -8.92 8.86 -49.46
N ASN A 495 -10.23 9.05 -49.58
CA ASN A 495 -10.93 10.04 -48.75
C ASN A 495 -10.92 9.66 -47.27
N THR A 496 -11.18 8.39 -46.94
CA THR A 496 -11.12 7.89 -45.56
C THR A 496 -9.69 7.98 -45.02
N TRP A 497 -8.67 7.64 -45.81
CA TRP A 497 -7.26 7.72 -45.43
C TRP A 497 -6.85 9.15 -45.05
N ILE A 498 -7.21 10.15 -45.88
CA ILE A 498 -6.92 11.55 -45.61
C ILE A 498 -7.60 12.01 -44.30
N ARG A 499 -8.85 11.65 -44.07
CA ARG A 499 -9.60 12.01 -42.86
C ARG A 499 -8.93 11.46 -41.61
N VAL A 500 -8.55 10.17 -41.63
CA VAL A 500 -7.85 9.54 -40.49
C VAL A 500 -6.48 10.15 -40.29
N GLN A 501 -5.69 10.33 -41.35
CA GLN A 501 -4.38 10.95 -41.30
C GLN A 501 -4.44 12.35 -40.67
N THR A 502 -5.30 13.22 -41.17
CA THR A 502 -5.44 14.61 -40.68
C THR A 502 -5.90 14.63 -39.22
N MET A 503 -6.79 13.72 -38.82
CA MET A 503 -7.24 13.61 -37.44
C MET A 503 -6.07 13.29 -36.48
N ILE A 504 -5.25 12.30 -36.85
CA ILE A 504 -4.08 11.88 -36.04
C ILE A 504 -3.01 12.99 -36.06
N GLU A 505 -2.71 13.59 -37.21
CA GLU A 505 -1.76 14.71 -37.33
C GLU A 505 -2.16 15.91 -36.48
N ASN A 506 -3.45 16.25 -36.43
CA ASN A 506 -3.93 17.34 -35.56
C ASN A 506 -3.71 17.03 -34.09
N PHE A 507 -3.96 15.80 -33.65
CA PHE A 507 -3.72 15.35 -32.29
C PHE A 507 -2.24 15.40 -31.94
N LEU A 508 -1.36 14.84 -32.79
CA LEU A 508 0.08 14.85 -32.55
C LEU A 508 0.67 16.28 -32.62
N ASN A 509 0.12 17.14 -33.46
CA ASN A 509 0.50 18.56 -33.50
C ASN A 509 0.19 19.25 -32.16
N GLN A 510 -0.97 18.95 -31.56
CA GLN A 510 -1.28 19.45 -30.22
C GLN A 510 -0.28 18.94 -29.18
N GLN A 511 0.05 17.62 -29.19
CA GLN A 511 1.05 17.07 -28.29
C GLN A 511 2.44 17.70 -28.48
N TRP A 512 2.81 18.05 -29.71
CA TRP A 512 4.06 18.77 -29.99
C TRP A 512 4.02 20.19 -29.46
N GLN A 513 2.92 20.94 -29.63
CA GLN A 513 2.74 22.29 -29.09
C GLN A 513 2.79 22.30 -27.55
N ASP A 514 2.24 21.27 -26.90
CA ASP A 514 2.26 21.09 -25.45
C ASP A 514 3.66 20.68 -24.93
N GLY A 515 4.61 20.39 -25.82
CA GLY A 515 6.00 20.07 -25.50
C GLY A 515 6.26 18.59 -25.21
N ALA A 516 5.35 17.69 -25.56
CA ALA A 516 5.51 16.24 -25.40
C ALA A 516 6.42 15.61 -26.45
N LEU A 517 6.54 16.23 -27.61
CA LEU A 517 7.37 15.77 -28.74
C LEU A 517 8.56 16.69 -28.97
N ALA A 518 9.70 16.10 -29.31
CA ALA A 518 10.93 16.80 -29.64
C ALA A 518 10.93 17.21 -31.13
N GLY A 519 11.63 18.30 -31.47
CA GLY A 519 11.77 18.81 -32.82
C GLY A 519 11.41 20.29 -32.93
N SER A 520 12.12 21.00 -33.76
CA SER A 520 11.88 22.45 -33.99
C SER A 520 10.68 22.68 -34.91
N LYS A 521 10.32 21.67 -35.67
CA LYS A 521 9.19 21.66 -36.61
C LYS A 521 8.37 20.41 -36.46
N PRO A 522 7.07 20.43 -36.81
CA PRO A 522 6.21 19.25 -36.73
C PRO A 522 6.77 18.03 -37.49
N GLU A 523 7.37 18.25 -38.65
CA GLU A 523 7.92 17.17 -39.50
C GLU A 523 9.12 16.45 -38.86
N GLU A 524 9.81 17.11 -37.92
CA GLU A 524 10.91 16.52 -37.13
C GLU A 524 10.37 15.78 -35.89
N ALA A 525 9.17 16.11 -35.44
CA ALA A 525 8.56 15.62 -34.22
C ALA A 525 7.72 14.35 -34.43
N TYR A 526 7.00 14.30 -35.53
CA TYR A 526 6.15 13.15 -35.84
C TYR A 526 5.88 13.03 -37.36
N TYR A 527 5.46 11.84 -37.77
CA TYR A 527 4.87 11.62 -39.08
C TYR A 527 3.69 10.64 -38.98
N VAL A 528 2.71 10.79 -39.90
CA VAL A 528 1.60 9.87 -40.07
C VAL A 528 1.54 9.49 -41.54
N SER A 529 1.56 8.21 -41.81
CA SER A 529 1.53 7.67 -43.18
C SER A 529 0.38 6.67 -43.31
N VAL A 530 -0.44 6.88 -44.33
CA VAL A 530 -1.50 5.93 -44.74
C VAL A 530 -1.75 6.05 -46.23
N GLY A 531 -1.89 4.94 -46.92
CA GLY A 531 -2.26 4.94 -48.34
C GLY A 531 -1.71 3.77 -49.13
N LEU A 532 -2.27 3.62 -50.35
CA LEU A 532 -1.83 2.61 -51.32
C LEU A 532 -0.39 2.91 -51.75
N ASN A 533 0.43 1.86 -51.78
CA ASN A 533 1.88 1.91 -52.06
C ASN A 533 2.71 2.77 -51.06
N LYS A 534 2.10 3.16 -49.93
CA LYS A 534 2.79 3.76 -48.77
C LYS A 534 2.83 2.74 -47.63
N THR A 535 1.71 2.44 -47.04
CA THR A 535 1.54 1.51 -45.90
C THR A 535 0.70 0.29 -46.27
N MET A 536 0.03 0.30 -47.43
CA MET A 536 -0.86 -0.76 -47.87
C MET A 536 -0.54 -1.18 -49.31
N SER A 537 -0.66 -2.46 -49.57
CA SER A 537 -0.74 -3.05 -50.90
C SER A 537 -2.17 -3.10 -51.39
N ALA A 538 -2.38 -3.36 -52.70
CA ALA A 538 -3.72 -3.63 -53.26
C ALA A 538 -4.39 -4.85 -52.60
N GLN A 539 -3.59 -5.83 -52.15
CA GLN A 539 -4.08 -7.01 -51.44
C GLN A 539 -4.61 -6.65 -50.05
N ASP A 540 -3.95 -5.78 -49.31
CA ASP A 540 -4.42 -5.31 -47.98
C ASP A 540 -5.79 -4.64 -48.10
N ILE A 541 -6.02 -3.82 -49.15
CA ILE A 541 -7.28 -3.16 -49.38
C ILE A 541 -8.39 -4.18 -49.70
N LEU A 542 -8.07 -5.20 -50.51
CA LEU A 542 -9.01 -6.28 -50.83
C LEU A 542 -9.38 -7.13 -49.60
N GLU A 543 -8.43 -7.31 -48.70
CA GLU A 543 -8.64 -8.01 -47.42
C GLU A 543 -9.25 -7.12 -46.32
N GLY A 544 -9.63 -5.87 -46.68
CA GLY A 544 -10.28 -4.94 -45.76
C GLY A 544 -9.34 -4.34 -44.68
N ARG A 545 -8.01 -4.43 -44.87
CA ARG A 545 -7.03 -3.85 -43.95
C ARG A 545 -6.68 -2.41 -44.31
N MET A 546 -6.73 -1.51 -43.34
CA MET A 546 -6.19 -0.16 -43.44
C MET A 546 -5.00 -0.02 -42.47
N ASN A 547 -3.79 -0.02 -43.03
CA ASN A 547 -2.55 0.11 -42.23
C ASN A 547 -2.16 1.58 -42.13
N ILE A 548 -1.99 2.05 -40.87
CA ILE A 548 -1.57 3.40 -40.54
C ILE A 548 -0.24 3.28 -39.80
N GLU A 549 0.77 4.01 -40.28
CA GLU A 549 2.07 4.08 -39.63
C GLU A 549 2.27 5.46 -38.98
N ILE A 550 2.64 5.45 -37.71
CA ILE A 550 2.83 6.67 -36.91
C ILE A 550 4.22 6.61 -36.27
N GLY A 551 5.05 7.62 -36.56
CA GLY A 551 6.34 7.79 -35.90
C GLY A 551 6.35 9.04 -35.05
N MET A 552 6.94 8.95 -33.86
CA MET A 552 6.97 10.03 -32.88
C MET A 552 8.33 10.15 -32.21
N ALA A 553 8.82 11.36 -32.02
CA ALA A 553 10.04 11.68 -31.27
C ALA A 553 9.65 12.19 -29.87
N ALA A 554 9.38 11.30 -28.92
CA ALA A 554 9.04 11.70 -27.55
C ALA A 554 10.21 12.40 -26.86
N VAL A 555 9.92 13.41 -26.04
CA VAL A 555 10.93 14.08 -25.22
C VAL A 555 11.49 13.12 -24.16
N ARG A 556 12.77 13.26 -23.86
CA ARG A 556 13.49 12.45 -22.87
C ARG A 556 14.02 13.34 -21.75
N PRO A 557 14.04 12.88 -20.50
CA PRO A 557 14.59 13.66 -19.40
C PRO A 557 16.11 13.79 -19.53
N ALA A 558 16.65 14.93 -19.06
CA ALA A 558 18.08 15.06 -18.81
C ALA A 558 18.40 14.43 -17.45
N GLU A 559 18.78 13.15 -17.45
CA GLU A 559 19.13 12.43 -16.22
C GLU A 559 20.50 12.82 -15.67
N PHE A 560 21.46 13.13 -16.56
CA PHE A 560 22.81 13.54 -16.19
C PHE A 560 23.12 14.95 -16.70
N ILE A 561 23.49 15.86 -15.78
CA ILE A 561 23.94 17.21 -16.11
C ILE A 561 25.43 17.29 -15.82
N VAL A 562 26.25 17.44 -16.86
CA VAL A 562 27.72 17.55 -16.74
C VAL A 562 28.12 19.00 -16.84
N LEU A 563 28.62 19.56 -15.74
CA LEU A 563 29.17 20.92 -15.70
C LEU A 563 30.68 20.85 -15.87
N ARG A 564 31.21 21.54 -16.87
CA ARG A 564 32.65 21.67 -17.11
C ARG A 564 33.10 23.07 -16.80
N PHE A 565 33.99 23.21 -15.83
CA PHE A 565 34.63 24.48 -15.48
C PHE A 565 36.06 24.49 -15.99
N SER A 566 36.45 25.52 -16.72
CA SER A 566 37.83 25.75 -17.13
C SER A 566 38.31 27.10 -16.60
N HIS A 567 39.54 27.15 -16.09
CA HIS A 567 40.18 28.42 -15.77
C HIS A 567 40.60 29.14 -17.07
N LYS A 568 40.14 30.35 -17.22
CA LYS A 568 40.67 31.24 -18.26
C LYS A 568 41.98 31.84 -17.72
N LEU A 569 43.11 31.53 -18.38
CA LEU A 569 44.38 32.19 -18.05
C LEU A 569 44.22 33.69 -18.25
N GLN A 570 44.65 34.47 -17.25
CA GLN A 570 44.73 35.91 -17.38
C GLN A 570 45.81 36.21 -18.41
N GLU A 571 45.43 36.70 -19.58
CA GLU A 571 46.37 37.28 -20.54
C GLU A 571 46.87 38.58 -19.93
N ALA A 572 48.21 38.69 -19.73
CA ALA A 572 48.88 39.86 -19.19
C ALA A 572 48.92 40.97 -20.23
#